data_91245a0946662ae9e45439264059dd93
#
_entry.id   91245a0946662ae9e45439264059dd93
#
_cell.length_a   1.000
_cell.length_b   1.000
_cell.length_c   1.000
_cell.angle_alpha   90.00
_cell.angle_beta   90.00
_cell.angle_gamma   90.00
#
_symmetry.space_group_name_H-M   'P 1'
#
loop_
_entity.id
_entity.type
_entity.pdbx_description
1 polymer ?
#
loop_
_entity_poly.entity_id
_entity_poly.type
_entity_poly.pdbx_seq_one_letter_code
_entity_poly.pdbx_strand_id
1 'polypeptide(L)'
;MSTVPSVVPDAAPINGLHHFAYRCKDAEETRHFYEDILGLPLYHIIQSDHVPSTGEYCPYTHIFFRMTDGSCIAFFDLGDDVAAEKSPNTPEWVNHIALRVDSLEELARLKARLEAHGVEVLGVTDHRIFQSIYFFDPNGIRLELTAQLASEMQMQEESKTARARLDEWTQRKNQWRRDRAASAASARR
;
A
#
# COMPACT_ATOMS: atom_id res chain seq x y z
N MET A 1 14.46 -5.01 18.51
CA MET A 1 13.65 -5.54 17.39
C MET A 1 13.02 -6.83 17.88
N SER A 2 11.71 -6.85 18.08
CA SER A 2 10.97 -8.07 18.47
C SER A 2 10.87 -8.94 17.23
N THR A 3 11.49 -10.10 17.23
CA THR A 3 11.34 -11.08 16.15
C THR A 3 10.02 -11.80 16.31
N VAL A 4 9.08 -11.56 15.41
CA VAL A 4 7.88 -12.40 15.30
C VAL A 4 8.37 -13.81 14.90
N PRO A 5 8.07 -14.87 15.69
CA PRO A 5 8.53 -16.21 15.33
C PRO A 5 7.88 -16.66 14.03
N SER A 6 8.65 -17.29 13.14
CA SER A 6 8.12 -17.90 11.92
C SER A 6 7.10 -18.96 12.27
N VAL A 7 5.92 -18.90 11.63
CA VAL A 7 4.84 -19.90 11.78
C VAL A 7 5.20 -21.22 11.06
N VAL A 8 6.19 -21.16 10.17
CA VAL A 8 6.67 -22.31 9.39
C VAL A 8 8.05 -22.70 9.90
N PRO A 9 8.23 -23.89 10.50
CA PRO A 9 9.55 -24.38 10.87
C PRO A 9 10.48 -24.35 9.64
N ASP A 10 11.73 -23.97 9.84
CA ASP A 10 12.78 -23.90 8.79
C ASP A 10 12.59 -22.86 7.68
N ALA A 11 11.58 -21.98 7.75
CA ALA A 11 11.47 -20.86 6.83
C ALA A 11 12.51 -19.78 7.16
N ALA A 12 13.26 -19.33 6.16
CA ALA A 12 14.11 -18.15 6.31
C ALA A 12 13.26 -16.92 6.66
N PRO A 13 13.69 -16.09 7.63
CA PRO A 13 12.92 -14.91 8.01
C PRO A 13 12.88 -13.86 6.89
N ILE A 14 11.71 -13.28 6.65
CA ILE A 14 11.54 -12.05 5.88
C ILE A 14 11.62 -10.89 6.86
N ASN A 15 12.67 -10.06 6.76
CA ASN A 15 13.01 -9.06 7.77
C ASN A 15 12.33 -7.70 7.58
N GLY A 16 11.63 -7.49 6.49
CA GLY A 16 10.94 -6.22 6.20
C GLY A 16 10.70 -6.00 4.72
N LEU A 17 10.19 -4.82 4.41
CA LEU A 17 10.01 -4.38 3.05
C LEU A 17 11.34 -3.79 2.54
N HIS A 18 11.84 -4.25 1.39
CA HIS A 18 12.95 -3.60 0.69
C HIS A 18 12.41 -2.43 -0.14
N HIS A 19 11.55 -2.73 -1.09
CA HIS A 19 10.78 -1.76 -1.87
C HIS A 19 9.56 -2.44 -2.47
N PHE A 20 8.60 -1.64 -2.88
CA PHE A 20 7.57 -2.02 -3.85
C PHE A 20 7.59 -1.04 -5.00
N ALA A 21 7.20 -1.49 -6.17
CA ALA A 21 7.31 -0.71 -7.38
C ALA A 21 6.01 -0.67 -8.16
N TYR A 22 5.70 0.50 -8.70
CA TYR A 22 4.60 0.75 -9.61
C TYR A 22 5.11 1.46 -10.86
N ARG A 23 4.30 1.49 -11.91
CA ARG A 23 4.52 2.36 -13.05
C ARG A 23 4.07 3.78 -12.69
N CYS A 24 4.85 4.79 -13.09
CA CYS A 24 4.43 6.18 -13.09
C CYS A 24 4.27 6.69 -14.53
N LYS A 25 3.50 7.75 -14.65
CA LYS A 25 3.31 8.47 -15.91
C LYS A 25 4.53 9.30 -16.28
N ASP A 26 5.09 9.98 -15.28
CA ASP A 26 6.23 10.89 -15.41
C ASP A 26 7.06 10.85 -14.14
N ALA A 27 8.36 10.63 -14.27
CA ALA A 27 9.26 10.48 -13.14
C ALA A 27 9.46 11.78 -12.36
N GLU A 28 9.47 12.95 -13.02
CA GLU A 28 9.68 14.24 -12.35
C GLU A 28 8.41 14.72 -11.63
N GLU A 29 7.22 14.53 -12.22
CA GLU A 29 5.95 14.75 -11.53
C GLU A 29 5.83 13.88 -10.27
N THR A 30 6.25 12.63 -10.38
CA THR A 30 6.27 11.68 -9.27
C THR A 30 7.29 12.11 -8.21
N ARG A 31 8.51 12.53 -8.61
CA ARG A 31 9.52 13.05 -7.70
C ARG A 31 8.99 14.28 -6.94
N HIS A 32 8.39 15.23 -7.64
CA HIS A 32 7.83 16.43 -7.01
C HIS A 32 6.81 16.07 -5.92
N PHE A 33 5.93 15.10 -6.18
CA PHE A 33 4.96 14.66 -5.20
C PHE A 33 5.61 13.97 -3.99
N TYR A 34 6.45 12.97 -4.22
CA TYR A 34 7.02 12.16 -3.14
C TYR A 34 8.11 12.89 -2.37
N GLU A 35 8.97 13.65 -3.02
CA GLU A 35 10.05 14.38 -2.37
C GLU A 35 9.61 15.74 -1.83
N ASP A 36 9.05 16.60 -2.69
CA ASP A 36 8.78 17.99 -2.32
C ASP A 36 7.48 18.12 -1.49
N ILE A 37 6.48 17.27 -1.72
CA ILE A 37 5.19 17.33 -0.99
C ILE A 37 5.17 16.36 0.20
N LEU A 38 5.48 15.09 0.02
CA LEU A 38 5.47 14.10 1.10
C LEU A 38 6.73 14.11 1.98
N GLY A 39 7.87 14.60 1.45
CA GLY A 39 9.12 14.66 2.18
C GLY A 39 9.91 13.35 2.19
N LEU A 40 9.66 12.45 1.23
CA LEU A 40 10.44 11.23 1.04
C LEU A 40 11.56 11.51 0.03
N PRO A 41 12.84 11.55 0.45
CA PRO A 41 13.92 11.94 -0.45
C PRO A 41 14.09 10.96 -1.61
N LEU A 42 14.35 11.48 -2.81
CA LEU A 42 14.83 10.71 -3.93
C LEU A 42 16.20 10.09 -3.55
N TYR A 43 16.25 8.78 -3.45
CA TYR A 43 17.39 8.07 -2.88
C TYR A 43 18.26 7.38 -3.94
N HIS A 44 17.63 6.83 -4.96
CA HIS A 44 18.32 6.07 -6.01
C HIS A 44 17.58 6.12 -7.33
N ILE A 45 18.35 6.04 -8.43
CA ILE A 45 17.84 5.96 -9.81
C ILE A 45 18.60 4.86 -10.55
N ILE A 46 17.86 4.00 -11.24
CA ILE A 46 18.40 3.05 -12.21
C ILE A 46 17.86 3.41 -13.59
N GLN A 47 18.73 3.47 -14.58
CA GLN A 47 18.34 3.66 -15.97
C GLN A 47 18.89 2.50 -16.82
N SER A 48 18.08 1.97 -17.70
CA SER A 48 18.47 0.90 -18.61
C SER A 48 17.62 0.92 -19.87
N ASP A 49 18.21 0.46 -20.96
CA ASP A 49 17.50 0.24 -22.23
C ASP A 49 16.92 -1.17 -22.34
N HIS A 50 17.35 -2.08 -21.44
CA HIS A 50 16.89 -3.47 -21.47
C HIS A 50 16.46 -3.93 -20.08
N VAL A 51 15.40 -4.73 -20.05
CA VAL A 51 14.89 -5.37 -18.82
C VAL A 51 15.87 -6.48 -18.39
N PRO A 52 16.50 -6.40 -17.20
CA PRO A 52 17.55 -7.36 -16.82
C PRO A 52 17.07 -8.81 -16.71
N SER A 53 15.81 -9.03 -16.38
CA SER A 53 15.25 -10.37 -16.18
C SER A 53 14.82 -11.07 -17.46
N THR A 54 14.52 -10.32 -18.54
CA THR A 54 13.99 -10.86 -19.80
C THR A 54 14.89 -10.57 -21.00
N GLY A 55 15.76 -9.56 -20.92
CA GLY A 55 16.56 -9.05 -22.03
C GLY A 55 15.76 -8.21 -23.04
N GLU A 56 14.49 -7.94 -22.79
CA GLU A 56 13.62 -7.14 -23.64
C GLU A 56 14.14 -5.71 -23.75
N TYR A 57 14.11 -5.15 -24.97
CA TYR A 57 14.39 -3.73 -25.18
C TYR A 57 13.18 -2.90 -24.74
N CYS A 58 13.32 -2.21 -23.65
CA CYS A 58 12.34 -1.30 -23.09
C CYS A 58 13.08 -0.24 -22.27
N PRO A 59 13.43 0.92 -22.83
CA PRO A 59 14.08 1.98 -22.08
C PRO A 59 13.22 2.46 -20.92
N TYR A 60 13.83 2.58 -19.74
CA TYR A 60 13.12 3.04 -18.54
C TYR A 60 14.06 3.78 -17.60
N THR A 61 13.43 4.57 -16.71
CA THR A 61 14.05 5.00 -15.45
C THR A 61 13.28 4.41 -14.26
N HIS A 62 14.01 3.93 -13.25
CA HIS A 62 13.45 3.40 -12.01
C HIS A 62 13.93 4.25 -10.85
N ILE A 63 13.02 5.01 -10.24
CA ILE A 63 13.29 5.97 -9.18
C ILE A 63 12.80 5.44 -7.83
N PHE A 64 13.57 5.71 -6.76
CA PHE A 64 13.32 5.21 -5.42
C PHE A 64 13.25 6.36 -4.41
N PHE A 65 12.19 6.40 -3.62
CA PHE A 65 12.00 7.34 -2.52
C PHE A 65 12.13 6.61 -1.20
N ARG A 66 13.05 7.06 -0.34
CA ARG A 66 13.42 6.34 0.87
C ARG A 66 12.61 6.75 2.07
N MET A 67 12.14 5.78 2.85
CA MET A 67 11.55 5.94 4.17
C MET A 67 12.61 5.86 5.27
N THR A 68 12.26 6.30 6.48
CA THR A 68 13.19 6.36 7.63
C THR A 68 13.67 4.98 8.10
N ASP A 69 12.89 3.92 7.87
CA ASP A 69 13.27 2.54 8.18
C ASP A 69 14.19 1.91 7.11
N GLY A 70 14.48 2.65 6.03
CA GLY A 70 15.34 2.21 4.93
C GLY A 70 14.61 1.54 3.78
N SER A 71 13.33 1.21 3.91
CA SER A 71 12.51 0.73 2.80
C SER A 71 12.20 1.84 1.81
N CYS A 72 11.82 1.47 0.59
CA CYS A 72 11.53 2.44 -0.46
C CYS A 72 10.16 2.21 -1.09
N ILE A 73 9.57 3.33 -1.54
CA ILE A 73 8.55 3.34 -2.58
C ILE A 73 9.25 3.65 -3.90
N ALA A 74 8.91 2.92 -4.96
CA ALA A 74 9.66 3.03 -6.21
C ALA A 74 8.74 3.06 -7.43
N PHE A 75 9.22 3.67 -8.53
CA PHE A 75 8.43 3.82 -9.74
C PHE A 75 9.26 3.55 -10.97
N PHE A 76 8.61 2.96 -11.98
CA PHE A 76 9.12 2.83 -13.33
C PHE A 76 8.42 3.83 -14.24
N ASP A 77 9.19 4.71 -14.85
CA ASP A 77 8.79 5.53 -15.98
C ASP A 77 9.32 4.86 -17.27
N LEU A 78 8.43 4.53 -18.19
CA LEU A 78 8.75 3.86 -19.46
C LEU A 78 8.83 4.85 -20.63
N GLY A 79 8.77 6.16 -20.36
CA GLY A 79 8.89 7.21 -21.36
C GLY A 79 7.70 7.32 -22.32
N ASP A 80 6.54 6.84 -21.95
CA ASP A 80 5.33 6.81 -22.78
C ASP A 80 4.16 7.60 -22.21
N ASP A 81 4.38 8.36 -21.13
CA ASP A 81 3.40 9.21 -20.45
C ASP A 81 2.14 8.47 -19.96
N VAL A 82 2.24 7.17 -19.70
CA VAL A 82 1.12 6.33 -19.27
C VAL A 82 1.29 5.88 -17.82
N ALA A 83 0.30 6.17 -16.97
CA ALA A 83 0.23 5.62 -15.61
C ALA A 83 -0.24 4.16 -15.62
N ALA A 84 -0.07 3.47 -14.48
CA ALA A 84 -0.63 2.13 -14.29
C ALA A 84 -2.18 2.16 -14.37
N GLU A 85 -2.76 1.15 -15.00
CA GLU A 85 -4.21 1.03 -15.03
C GLU A 85 -4.77 0.68 -13.65
N LYS A 86 -5.89 1.29 -13.29
CA LYS A 86 -6.65 0.90 -12.10
C LYS A 86 -7.23 -0.50 -12.29
N SER A 87 -7.26 -1.28 -11.21
CA SER A 87 -7.87 -2.61 -11.22
C SER A 87 -9.38 -2.52 -11.52
N PRO A 88 -9.88 -3.07 -12.64
CA PRO A 88 -11.26 -2.86 -13.07
C PRO A 88 -12.32 -3.53 -12.17
N ASN A 89 -11.91 -4.52 -11.38
CA ASN A 89 -12.78 -5.32 -10.52
C ASN A 89 -12.60 -5.05 -9.03
N THR A 90 -11.89 -3.98 -8.68
CA THR A 90 -11.55 -3.68 -7.29
C THR A 90 -12.02 -2.28 -6.93
N PRO A 91 -12.86 -2.13 -5.88
CA PRO A 91 -13.24 -0.81 -5.39
C PRO A 91 -11.99 0.00 -5.00
N GLU A 92 -11.99 1.30 -5.28
CA GLU A 92 -10.81 2.19 -5.08
C GLU A 92 -10.27 2.20 -3.64
N TRP A 93 -11.13 1.93 -2.65
CA TRP A 93 -10.72 1.90 -1.24
C TRP A 93 -9.94 0.63 -0.85
N VAL A 94 -9.90 -0.41 -1.69
CA VAL A 94 -9.27 -1.71 -1.37
C VAL A 94 -7.75 -1.66 -1.53
N ASN A 95 -7.29 -1.30 -2.74
CA ASN A 95 -5.87 -1.28 -3.03
C ASN A 95 -5.26 0.06 -2.57
N HIS A 96 -4.43 0.01 -1.57
CA HIS A 96 -3.71 1.19 -1.06
C HIS A 96 -2.37 0.78 -0.45
N ILE A 97 -1.51 1.77 -0.29
CA ILE A 97 -0.23 1.64 0.40
C ILE A 97 -0.31 2.45 1.67
N ALA A 98 -0.20 1.78 2.82
CA ALA A 98 -0.19 2.44 4.12
C ALA A 98 1.25 2.72 4.56
N LEU A 99 1.56 3.98 4.80
CA LEU A 99 2.83 4.47 5.30
C LEU A 99 2.63 4.93 6.75
N ARG A 100 3.53 4.52 7.64
CA ARG A 100 3.45 4.86 9.06
C ARG A 100 4.00 6.25 9.31
N VAL A 101 3.32 6.99 10.17
CA VAL A 101 3.82 8.20 10.84
C VAL A 101 3.85 7.97 12.36
N ASP A 102 4.71 8.70 13.06
CA ASP A 102 5.01 8.39 14.47
C ASP A 102 3.95 8.91 15.44
N SER A 103 3.11 9.89 15.03
CA SER A 103 2.12 10.49 15.92
C SER A 103 0.90 11.07 15.18
N LEU A 104 -0.17 11.31 15.94
CA LEU A 104 -1.36 12.03 15.44
C LEU A 104 -1.04 13.48 15.08
N GLU A 105 -0.09 14.11 15.75
CA GLU A 105 0.36 15.46 15.44
C GLU A 105 1.03 15.50 14.06
N GLU A 106 1.90 14.54 13.77
CA GLU A 106 2.51 14.41 12.45
C GLU A 106 1.51 14.08 11.36
N LEU A 107 0.53 13.22 11.65
CA LEU A 107 -0.57 12.92 10.74
C LEU A 107 -1.35 14.18 10.38
N ALA A 108 -1.71 14.99 11.38
CA ALA A 108 -2.42 16.26 11.17
C ALA A 108 -1.58 17.28 10.38
N ARG A 109 -0.28 17.36 10.66
CA ARG A 109 0.65 18.24 9.94
C ARG A 109 0.80 17.84 8.47
N LEU A 110 0.91 16.54 8.18
CA LEU A 110 1.00 16.04 6.82
C LEU A 110 -0.33 16.20 6.06
N LYS A 111 -1.47 16.02 6.74
CA LYS A 111 -2.79 16.34 6.17
C LYS A 111 -2.86 17.79 5.71
N ALA A 112 -2.55 18.73 6.60
CA ALA A 112 -2.57 20.15 6.27
C ALA A 112 -1.59 20.51 5.13
N ARG A 113 -0.43 19.86 5.09
CA ARG A 113 0.55 20.05 4.00
C ARG A 113 0.02 19.58 2.66
N LEU A 114 -0.57 18.38 2.59
CA LEU A 114 -1.19 17.84 1.38
C LEU A 114 -2.30 18.76 0.87
N GLU A 115 -3.20 19.19 1.75
CA GLU A 115 -4.31 20.10 1.42
C GLU A 115 -3.80 21.46 0.92
N ALA A 116 -2.72 21.99 1.51
CA ALA A 116 -2.08 23.24 1.06
C ALA A 116 -1.47 23.12 -0.35
N HIS A 117 -1.14 21.92 -0.81
CA HIS A 117 -0.68 21.64 -2.17
C HIS A 117 -1.81 21.19 -3.11
N GLY A 118 -3.07 21.34 -2.69
CA GLY A 118 -4.24 21.02 -3.50
C GLY A 118 -4.57 19.52 -3.61
N VAL A 119 -3.97 18.69 -2.78
CA VAL A 119 -4.28 17.25 -2.73
C VAL A 119 -5.56 17.06 -1.93
N GLU A 120 -6.56 16.38 -2.51
CA GLU A 120 -7.77 15.99 -1.79
C GLU A 120 -7.46 14.91 -0.76
N VAL A 121 -7.79 15.15 0.51
CA VAL A 121 -7.50 14.24 1.62
C VAL A 121 -8.78 13.80 2.31
N LEU A 122 -9.03 12.49 2.33
CA LEU A 122 -10.12 11.87 3.07
C LEU A 122 -9.68 11.51 4.50
N GLY A 123 -10.52 11.76 5.48
CA GLY A 123 -10.27 11.40 6.90
C GLY A 123 -9.97 12.67 7.72
N VAL A 124 -9.69 12.55 8.99
CA VAL A 124 -9.07 11.42 9.74
C VAL A 124 -10.12 10.32 9.98
N THR A 125 -9.77 9.07 9.66
CA THR A 125 -10.59 7.89 9.91
C THR A 125 -10.03 7.14 11.12
N ASP A 126 -10.91 6.84 12.10
CA ASP A 126 -10.54 6.09 13.30
C ASP A 126 -10.82 4.59 13.11
N HIS A 127 -9.77 3.78 13.13
CA HIS A 127 -9.82 2.33 13.09
C HIS A 127 -9.67 1.68 14.48
N ARG A 128 -9.77 2.47 15.58
CA ARG A 128 -9.60 2.11 16.99
C ARG A 128 -8.15 1.83 17.39
N ILE A 129 -7.42 1.04 16.62
CA ILE A 129 -6.01 0.68 16.88
C ILE A 129 -5.03 1.60 16.15
N PHE A 130 -5.50 2.38 15.17
CA PHE A 130 -4.75 3.41 14.45
C PHE A 130 -5.72 4.43 13.85
N GLN A 131 -5.20 5.61 13.50
CA GLN A 131 -5.92 6.64 12.75
C GLN A 131 -5.22 6.95 11.45
N SER A 132 -6.00 7.21 10.40
CA SER A 132 -5.50 7.34 9.04
C SER A 132 -6.11 8.48 8.26
N ILE A 133 -5.34 8.98 7.29
CA ILE A 133 -5.80 9.80 6.18
C ILE A 133 -5.51 9.10 4.86
N TYR A 134 -6.33 9.38 3.84
CA TYR A 134 -6.24 8.76 2.51
C TYR A 134 -6.21 9.82 1.42
N PHE A 135 -5.41 9.61 0.40
CA PHE A 135 -5.30 10.50 -0.76
C PHE A 135 -4.76 9.70 -1.96
N PHE A 136 -4.72 10.33 -3.13
CA PHE A 136 -4.13 9.75 -4.34
C PHE A 136 -2.86 10.50 -4.73
N ASP A 137 -1.88 9.75 -5.22
CA ASP A 137 -0.71 10.31 -5.88
C ASP A 137 -1.03 10.72 -7.33
N PRO A 138 -0.12 11.41 -8.06
CA PRO A 138 -0.34 11.80 -9.45
C PRO A 138 -0.57 10.64 -10.41
N ASN A 139 -0.16 9.42 -10.04
CA ASN A 139 -0.33 8.21 -10.83
C ASN A 139 -1.65 7.48 -10.53
N GLY A 140 -2.48 8.02 -9.63
CA GLY A 140 -3.73 7.42 -9.21
C GLY A 140 -3.58 6.28 -8.20
N ILE A 141 -2.42 6.15 -7.56
CA ILE A 141 -2.19 5.19 -6.48
C ILE A 141 -2.77 5.76 -5.19
N ARG A 142 -3.63 4.99 -4.54
CA ARG A 142 -4.17 5.35 -3.24
C ARG A 142 -3.11 5.16 -2.16
N LEU A 143 -2.84 6.21 -1.42
CA LEU A 143 -1.97 6.23 -0.27
C LEU A 143 -2.78 6.39 1.02
N GLU A 144 -2.25 5.82 2.08
CA GLU A 144 -2.71 5.99 3.45
C GLU A 144 -1.53 6.45 4.30
N LEU A 145 -1.68 7.50 5.08
CA LEU A 145 -0.79 7.79 6.18
C LEU A 145 -1.48 7.37 7.46
N THR A 146 -0.80 6.57 8.28
CA THR A 146 -1.38 6.00 9.49
C THR A 146 -0.52 6.19 10.73
N ALA A 147 -1.15 6.65 11.81
CA ALA A 147 -0.55 6.74 13.13
C ALA A 147 -1.08 5.62 14.02
N GLN A 148 -0.17 4.77 14.51
CA GLN A 148 -0.51 3.65 15.38
C GLN A 148 -0.91 4.15 16.77
N LEU A 149 -2.06 3.72 17.29
CA LEU A 149 -2.54 4.03 18.64
C LEU A 149 -2.35 2.85 19.60
N ALA A 150 -2.58 1.64 19.11
CA ALA A 150 -2.42 0.43 19.91
C ALA A 150 -0.95 0.15 20.20
N SER A 151 -0.65 -0.20 21.44
CA SER A 151 0.67 -0.67 21.85
C SER A 151 0.99 -2.02 21.20
N GLU A 152 2.27 -2.36 21.17
CA GLU A 152 2.75 -3.68 20.70
C GLU A 152 2.05 -4.83 21.45
N MET A 153 1.86 -4.69 22.76
CA MET A 153 1.17 -5.70 23.58
C MET A 153 -0.30 -5.88 23.16
N GLN A 154 -1.00 -4.77 22.85
CA GLN A 154 -2.36 -4.84 22.34
C GLN A 154 -2.43 -5.50 20.96
N MET A 155 -1.47 -5.18 20.06
CA MET A 155 -1.38 -5.83 18.74
C MET A 155 -1.08 -7.32 18.84
N GLN A 156 -0.22 -7.72 19.77
CA GLN A 156 0.05 -9.16 20.05
C GLN A 156 -1.20 -9.88 20.58
N GLU A 157 -2.01 -9.23 21.41
CA GLU A 157 -3.29 -9.81 21.87
C GLU A 157 -4.29 -9.96 20.73
N GLU A 158 -4.45 -8.94 19.87
CA GLU A 158 -5.29 -9.03 18.67
C GLU A 158 -4.83 -10.17 17.73
N SER A 159 -3.53 -10.37 17.58
CA SER A 159 -2.98 -11.41 16.70
C SER A 159 -3.40 -12.84 17.11
N LYS A 160 -3.64 -13.10 18.41
CA LYS A 160 -4.06 -14.41 18.90
C LYS A 160 -5.44 -14.83 18.36
N THR A 161 -6.29 -13.86 18.03
CA THR A 161 -7.63 -14.11 17.48
C THR A 161 -7.69 -14.14 15.97
N ALA A 162 -6.61 -13.72 15.28
CA ALA A 162 -6.59 -13.53 13.82
C ALA A 162 -6.97 -14.81 13.05
N ARG A 163 -6.47 -15.97 13.46
CA ARG A 163 -6.77 -17.24 12.82
C ARG A 163 -8.26 -17.61 12.97
N ALA A 164 -8.82 -17.50 14.16
CA ALA A 164 -10.23 -17.81 14.41
C ALA A 164 -11.15 -16.89 13.60
N ARG A 165 -10.85 -15.58 13.54
CA ARG A 165 -11.61 -14.60 12.74
C ARG A 165 -11.55 -14.93 11.24
N LEU A 166 -10.40 -15.39 10.72
CA LEU A 166 -10.27 -15.82 9.33
C LEU A 166 -11.11 -17.08 9.05
N ASP A 167 -11.15 -18.02 9.97
CA ASP A 167 -11.95 -19.24 9.85
C ASP A 167 -13.45 -18.91 9.85
N GLU A 168 -13.92 -18.01 10.72
CA GLU A 168 -15.31 -17.50 10.72
C GLU A 168 -15.67 -16.81 9.40
N TRP A 169 -14.80 -15.95 8.89
CA TRP A 169 -15.00 -15.32 7.59
C TRP A 169 -15.11 -16.34 6.46
N THR A 170 -14.27 -17.38 6.48
CA THR A 170 -14.26 -18.46 5.50
C THR A 170 -15.58 -19.24 5.52
N GLN A 171 -16.10 -19.53 6.72
CA GLN A 171 -17.40 -20.20 6.88
C GLN A 171 -18.55 -19.35 6.32
N ARG A 172 -18.61 -18.04 6.66
CA ARG A 172 -19.61 -17.09 6.11
C ARG A 172 -19.56 -17.04 4.58
N LYS A 173 -18.36 -16.89 4.01
CA LYS A 173 -18.19 -16.84 2.56
C LYS A 173 -18.66 -18.13 1.88
N ASN A 174 -18.38 -19.29 2.48
CA ASN A 174 -18.85 -20.58 1.97
C ASN A 174 -20.38 -20.70 2.06
N GLN A 175 -21.01 -20.18 3.12
CA GLN A 175 -22.46 -20.12 3.22
C GLN A 175 -23.06 -19.26 2.11
N TRP A 176 -22.56 -18.03 1.88
CA TRP A 176 -23.03 -17.18 0.79
C TRP A 176 -22.88 -17.81 -0.60
N ARG A 177 -21.83 -18.60 -0.82
CA ARG A 177 -21.67 -19.37 -2.08
C ARG A 177 -22.76 -20.40 -2.27
N ARG A 178 -23.11 -21.16 -1.22
CA ARG A 178 -24.20 -22.13 -1.23
C ARG A 178 -25.55 -21.48 -1.49
N ASP A 179 -25.83 -20.38 -0.80
CA ASP A 179 -27.10 -19.66 -0.92
C ASP A 179 -27.30 -19.08 -2.35
N ARG A 180 -26.24 -18.51 -2.93
CA ARG A 180 -26.26 -18.03 -4.33
C ARG A 180 -26.47 -19.18 -5.32
N ALA A 181 -25.81 -20.31 -5.11
CA ALA A 181 -25.99 -21.48 -5.98
C ALA A 181 -27.43 -22.02 -5.91
N ALA A 182 -28.01 -22.11 -4.71
CA ALA A 182 -29.39 -22.53 -4.51
C ALA A 182 -30.40 -21.56 -5.18
N SER A 183 -30.19 -20.25 -5.01
CA SER A 183 -31.04 -19.23 -5.65
C SER A 183 -30.97 -19.28 -7.18
N ALA A 184 -29.77 -19.45 -7.74
CA ALA A 184 -29.61 -19.60 -9.19
C ALA A 184 -30.26 -20.88 -9.75
N ALA A 185 -30.23 -21.97 -9.00
CA ALA A 185 -30.93 -23.22 -9.39
C ALA A 185 -32.46 -23.09 -9.35
N SER A 186 -33.01 -22.34 -8.39
CA SER A 186 -34.44 -22.04 -8.29
C SER A 186 -34.95 -21.13 -9.40
N ALA A 187 -34.15 -20.16 -9.84
CA ALA A 187 -34.48 -19.21 -10.89
C ALA A 187 -34.49 -19.82 -12.32
N ARG A 188 -33.95 -21.03 -12.47
CA ARG A 188 -33.92 -21.77 -13.77
C ARG A 188 -35.04 -22.79 -13.92
N ARG A 189 -35.90 -22.94 -12.93
CA ARG A 189 -37.10 -23.79 -12.94
C ARG A 189 -38.34 -22.96 -13.20
#